data_493132d34ad6da3df478fa8ad067ee70
#
_entry.id   493132d34ad6da3df478fa8ad067ee70
#
_cell.length_a   1.000
_cell.length_b   1.000
_cell.length_c   1.000
_cell.angle_alpha   90.00
_cell.angle_beta   90.00
_cell.angle_gamma   90.00
#
_symmetry.space_group_name_H-M   'P 1'
#
loop_
_entity.id
_entity.type
_entity.pdbx_description
1 polymer ?
#
loop_
_entity_poly.entity_id
_entity_poly.type
_entity_poly.pdbx_seq_one_letter_code
_entity_poly.pdbx_strand_id
1 'polypeptide(L)'
;LNNKSTNATRGKLLSFYFIITFSFVGIGQLLLNLSDPEKMNLFIVVSILLSLALLPILLSISAAPEFSSPKRIGFKDLYMISPLGFIGAFITGLSHGAVFGFGAVYAAAKGFDIFNISLFMLIITIFGALFQWPIGSLSDRFDRRILLIGVTLIAAVLSIFVVASSYLSLILFFIVVAFYSGMCLPMYSLAIAHINDFIQPDEIVGVSATVQSIVGIGAIIGPISASLFMNTIGADGFFVFLFFTHLILGLFGIYRMSKRAKPDDLESQYVPLPRNISPIGMELNPKTNTKKX
;
A
#
# COMPACT_ATOMS: atom_id res chain seq x y z
N LEU A 1 18.69 -3.08 -12.53
CA LEU A 1 18.56 -1.66 -12.16
C LEU A 1 19.56 -1.28 -11.07
N ASN A 2 19.65 -2.08 -10.00
CA ASN A 2 20.52 -1.74 -8.86
C ASN A 2 22.00 -1.55 -9.28
N ASN A 3 22.54 -2.45 -10.08
CA ASN A 3 23.94 -2.40 -10.51
C ASN A 3 24.27 -1.25 -11.47
N LYS A 4 23.25 -0.55 -11.97
CA LYS A 4 23.40 0.59 -12.91
C LYS A 4 22.94 1.92 -12.29
N SER A 5 22.61 1.95 -11.00
CA SER A 5 22.11 3.15 -10.34
C SER A 5 23.07 3.65 -9.26
N THR A 6 23.25 4.96 -9.19
CA THR A 6 23.95 5.63 -8.09
C THR A 6 22.94 5.93 -6.96
N ASN A 7 23.42 6.22 -5.75
CA ASN A 7 22.55 6.59 -4.63
C ASN A 7 21.64 7.78 -4.97
N ALA A 8 22.14 8.75 -5.76
CA ALA A 8 21.37 9.92 -6.17
C ALA A 8 20.23 9.57 -7.14
N THR A 9 20.34 8.48 -7.89
CA THR A 9 19.33 8.09 -8.89
C THR A 9 18.34 7.02 -8.40
N ARG A 10 18.66 6.33 -7.29
CA ARG A 10 17.82 5.24 -6.76
C ARG A 10 16.41 5.68 -6.39
N GLY A 11 16.29 6.80 -5.68
CA GLY A 11 14.98 7.35 -5.31
C GLY A 11 14.14 7.68 -6.53
N LYS A 12 14.76 8.28 -7.57
CA LYS A 12 14.07 8.60 -8.82
C LYS A 12 13.59 7.33 -9.54
N LEU A 13 14.41 6.28 -9.55
CA LEU A 13 14.05 4.99 -10.16
C LEU A 13 12.86 4.33 -9.44
N LEU A 14 12.87 4.35 -8.10
CA LEU A 14 11.74 3.82 -7.31
C LEU A 14 10.47 4.63 -7.55
N SER A 15 10.56 5.96 -7.61
CA SER A 15 9.41 6.82 -7.90
C SER A 15 8.86 6.54 -9.30
N PHE A 16 9.73 6.39 -10.29
CA PHE A 16 9.34 6.06 -11.67
C PHE A 16 8.66 4.67 -11.73
N TYR A 17 9.26 3.69 -11.06
CA TYR A 17 8.67 2.35 -10.95
C TYR A 17 7.28 2.41 -10.30
N PHE A 18 7.13 3.21 -9.24
CA PHE A 18 5.85 3.42 -8.55
C PHE A 18 4.81 4.02 -9.50
N ILE A 19 5.18 5.11 -10.21
CA ILE A 19 4.26 5.79 -11.15
C ILE A 19 3.78 4.81 -12.22
N ILE A 20 4.70 4.08 -12.85
CA ILE A 20 4.35 3.09 -13.88
C ILE A 20 3.41 2.03 -13.29
N THR A 21 3.77 1.46 -12.14
CA THR A 21 2.97 0.39 -11.51
C THR A 21 1.53 0.87 -11.28
N PHE A 22 1.36 2.02 -10.62
CA PHE A 22 0.02 2.51 -10.28
C PHE A 22 -0.75 3.01 -11.49
N SER A 23 -0.07 3.59 -12.50
CA SER A 23 -0.73 4.00 -13.74
C SER A 23 -1.33 2.78 -14.46
N PHE A 24 -0.54 1.71 -14.60
CA PHE A 24 -1.02 0.51 -15.30
C PHE A 24 -2.05 -0.29 -14.47
N VAL A 25 -1.95 -0.28 -13.13
CA VAL A 25 -3.00 -0.86 -12.28
C VAL A 25 -4.31 -0.06 -12.46
N GLY A 26 -4.22 1.28 -12.51
CA GLY A 26 -5.39 2.13 -12.75
C GLY A 26 -6.01 1.91 -14.13
N ILE A 27 -5.19 1.90 -15.19
CA ILE A 27 -5.65 1.64 -16.56
C ILE A 27 -6.31 0.26 -16.64
N GLY A 28 -5.72 -0.73 -15.94
CA GLY A 28 -6.25 -2.10 -15.87
C GLY A 28 -7.69 -2.16 -15.36
N GLN A 29 -8.06 -1.27 -14.41
CA GLN A 29 -9.45 -1.24 -13.92
C GLN A 29 -10.45 -0.88 -15.03
N LEU A 30 -10.04 -0.03 -15.97
CA LEU A 30 -10.91 0.36 -17.09
C LEU A 30 -11.11 -0.75 -18.12
N LEU A 31 -10.18 -1.71 -18.19
CA LEU A 31 -10.30 -2.86 -19.11
C LEU A 31 -11.55 -3.69 -18.80
N LEU A 32 -12.08 -3.61 -17.57
CA LEU A 32 -13.33 -4.29 -17.19
C LEU A 32 -14.50 -3.90 -18.10
N ASN A 33 -14.43 -2.71 -18.71
CA ASN A 33 -15.49 -2.20 -19.59
C ASN A 33 -15.40 -2.69 -21.04
N LEU A 34 -14.35 -3.46 -21.39
CA LEU A 34 -14.17 -3.96 -22.76
C LEU A 34 -15.14 -5.07 -23.13
N SER A 35 -15.62 -5.81 -22.15
CA SER A 35 -16.54 -6.95 -22.39
C SER A 35 -17.27 -7.30 -21.10
N ASP A 36 -18.33 -8.07 -21.23
CA ASP A 36 -19.09 -8.61 -20.11
C ASP A 36 -18.17 -9.46 -19.20
N PRO A 37 -18.06 -9.13 -17.91
CA PRO A 37 -17.18 -9.86 -16.98
C PRO A 37 -17.54 -11.33 -16.78
N GLU A 38 -18.77 -11.73 -17.09
CA GLU A 38 -19.21 -13.13 -16.99
C GLU A 38 -18.73 -13.98 -18.17
N LYS A 39 -18.17 -13.34 -19.21
CA LYS A 39 -17.71 -14.02 -20.43
C LYS A 39 -16.20 -14.23 -20.45
N MET A 40 -15.75 -15.10 -21.34
CA MET A 40 -14.32 -15.48 -21.47
C MET A 40 -13.43 -14.34 -22.00
N ASN A 41 -14.00 -13.33 -22.64
CA ASN A 41 -13.23 -12.32 -23.38
C ASN A 41 -12.20 -11.60 -22.51
N LEU A 42 -12.58 -11.21 -21.27
CA LEU A 42 -11.66 -10.51 -20.36
C LEU A 42 -10.51 -11.42 -19.92
N PHE A 43 -10.79 -12.72 -19.73
CA PHE A 43 -9.74 -13.69 -19.37
C PHE A 43 -8.75 -13.87 -20.54
N ILE A 44 -9.26 -13.85 -21.79
CA ILE A 44 -8.41 -13.88 -23.00
C ILE A 44 -7.52 -12.62 -23.04
N VAL A 45 -8.08 -11.43 -22.80
CA VAL A 45 -7.32 -10.16 -22.77
C VAL A 45 -6.20 -10.25 -21.70
N VAL A 46 -6.52 -10.72 -20.50
CA VAL A 46 -5.52 -10.89 -19.42
C VAL A 46 -4.42 -11.85 -19.86
N SER A 47 -4.77 -12.99 -20.47
CA SER A 47 -3.81 -13.99 -20.94
C SER A 47 -2.87 -13.40 -22.00
N ILE A 48 -3.42 -12.63 -22.95
CA ILE A 48 -2.62 -11.93 -23.98
C ILE A 48 -1.66 -10.94 -23.32
N LEU A 49 -2.15 -10.10 -22.41
CA LEU A 49 -1.32 -9.09 -21.73
C LEU A 49 -0.20 -9.74 -20.92
N LEU A 50 -0.49 -10.84 -20.23
CA LEU A 50 0.53 -11.58 -19.47
C LEU A 50 1.60 -12.18 -20.41
N SER A 51 1.16 -12.73 -21.55
CA SER A 51 2.09 -13.29 -22.56
C SER A 51 2.97 -12.20 -23.15
N LEU A 52 2.38 -11.04 -23.48
CA LEU A 52 3.13 -9.89 -24.00
C LEU A 52 4.12 -9.36 -22.96
N ALA A 53 3.78 -9.38 -21.67
CA ALA A 53 4.65 -8.92 -20.60
C ALA A 53 5.92 -9.77 -20.46
N LEU A 54 5.90 -11.03 -20.91
CA LEU A 54 7.07 -11.90 -20.89
C LEU A 54 8.09 -11.55 -22.00
N LEU A 55 7.65 -10.93 -23.10
CA LEU A 55 8.52 -10.68 -24.26
C LEU A 55 9.76 -9.84 -23.92
N PRO A 56 9.65 -8.68 -23.21
CA PRO A 56 10.84 -7.91 -22.86
C PRO A 56 11.81 -8.68 -21.96
N ILE A 57 11.28 -9.55 -21.09
CA ILE A 57 12.10 -10.36 -20.18
C ILE A 57 12.89 -11.40 -21.00
N LEU A 58 12.20 -12.10 -21.92
CA LEU A 58 12.81 -13.14 -22.76
C LEU A 58 13.85 -12.56 -23.73
N LEU A 59 13.64 -11.32 -24.20
CA LEU A 59 14.55 -10.65 -25.11
C LEU A 59 15.71 -9.95 -24.38
N SER A 60 15.68 -9.91 -23.04
CA SER A 60 16.75 -9.25 -22.25
C SER A 60 17.98 -10.16 -22.14
N ILE A 61 19.15 -9.62 -22.47
CA ILE A 61 20.45 -10.30 -22.34
C ILE A 61 21.12 -9.93 -21.02
N SER A 62 20.36 -9.43 -20.04
CA SER A 62 20.94 -9.03 -18.75
C SER A 62 21.29 -10.26 -17.90
N ALA A 63 22.51 -10.22 -17.33
CA ALA A 63 22.92 -11.24 -16.37
C ALA A 63 21.98 -11.27 -15.17
N ALA A 64 21.78 -12.45 -14.60
CA ALA A 64 20.98 -12.61 -13.38
C ALA A 64 21.63 -11.80 -12.24
N PRO A 65 20.81 -11.16 -11.37
CA PRO A 65 21.37 -10.46 -10.22
C PRO A 65 22.10 -11.42 -9.29
N GLU A 66 23.23 -10.97 -8.77
CA GLU A 66 23.91 -11.69 -7.68
C GLU A 66 23.14 -11.45 -6.38
N PHE A 67 22.80 -12.53 -5.70
CA PHE A 67 22.04 -12.45 -4.45
C PHE A 67 23.00 -12.62 -3.28
N SER A 68 23.13 -11.59 -2.44
CA SER A 68 23.67 -11.75 -1.10
C SER A 68 22.56 -12.31 -0.20
N SER A 69 22.92 -13.22 0.70
CA SER A 69 21.96 -13.74 1.70
C SER A 69 21.72 -12.66 2.76
N PRO A 70 20.56 -11.99 2.77
CA PRO A 70 20.33 -10.95 3.77
C PRO A 70 20.18 -11.57 5.17
N LYS A 71 20.56 -10.83 6.18
CA LYS A 71 20.34 -11.18 7.59
C LYS A 71 18.84 -11.34 7.82
N ARG A 72 18.43 -12.52 8.26
CA ARG A 72 17.01 -12.80 8.55
C ARG A 72 16.60 -12.12 9.85
N ILE A 73 15.50 -11.38 9.81
CA ILE A 73 14.89 -10.74 10.98
C ILE A 73 13.52 -11.40 11.20
N GLY A 74 13.32 -11.97 12.39
CA GLY A 74 12.07 -12.64 12.74
C GLY A 74 10.93 -11.67 13.08
N PHE A 75 9.71 -12.19 13.17
CA PHE A 75 8.54 -11.39 13.57
C PHE A 75 8.72 -10.77 14.95
N LYS A 76 9.22 -11.57 15.92
CA LYS A 76 9.46 -11.11 17.29
C LYS A 76 10.49 -9.99 17.30
N ASP A 77 11.59 -10.16 16.55
CA ASP A 77 12.66 -9.16 16.51
C ASP A 77 12.15 -7.85 15.91
N LEU A 78 11.40 -7.92 14.81
CA LEU A 78 10.82 -6.73 14.19
C LEU A 78 9.83 -6.03 15.12
N TYR A 79 9.00 -6.80 15.87
CA TYR A 79 8.09 -6.23 16.86
C TYR A 79 8.88 -5.51 17.97
N MET A 80 9.99 -6.08 18.44
CA MET A 80 10.83 -5.45 19.47
C MET A 80 11.52 -4.18 18.93
N ILE A 81 11.93 -4.18 17.66
CA ILE A 81 12.57 -3.02 17.01
C ILE A 81 11.54 -1.88 16.83
N SER A 82 10.40 -2.18 16.24
CA SER A 82 9.41 -1.15 15.90
C SER A 82 7.97 -1.70 16.06
N PRO A 83 7.41 -1.70 17.30
CA PRO A 83 6.03 -2.17 17.51
C PRO A 83 4.99 -1.43 16.67
N LEU A 84 5.13 -0.10 16.55
CA LEU A 84 4.21 0.71 15.74
C LEU A 84 4.32 0.35 14.25
N GLY A 85 5.55 0.18 13.76
CA GLY A 85 5.77 -0.23 12.37
C GLY A 85 5.23 -1.64 12.10
N PHE A 86 5.43 -2.58 13.03
CA PHE A 86 4.92 -3.96 12.91
C PHE A 86 3.39 -3.98 12.81
N ILE A 87 2.70 -3.34 13.77
CA ILE A 87 1.22 -3.29 13.79
C ILE A 87 0.74 -2.45 12.59
N GLY A 88 1.45 -1.37 12.25
CA GLY A 88 1.15 -0.57 11.06
C GLY A 88 1.18 -1.39 9.77
N ALA A 89 2.21 -2.23 9.61
CA ALA A 89 2.33 -3.13 8.44
C ALA A 89 1.17 -4.14 8.41
N PHE A 90 0.82 -4.75 9.56
CA PHE A 90 -0.29 -5.70 9.63
C PHE A 90 -1.63 -5.04 9.28
N ILE A 91 -1.92 -3.88 9.89
CA ILE A 91 -3.17 -3.14 9.66
C ILE A 91 -3.24 -2.63 8.20
N THR A 92 -2.10 -2.20 7.65
CA THR A 92 -2.02 -1.85 6.23
C THR A 92 -2.37 -3.06 5.35
N GLY A 93 -1.85 -4.24 5.71
CA GLY A 93 -2.22 -5.49 5.05
C GLY A 93 -3.71 -5.75 5.09
N LEU A 94 -4.33 -5.62 6.28
CA LEU A 94 -5.78 -5.79 6.47
C LEU A 94 -6.58 -4.84 5.56
N SER A 95 -6.27 -3.53 5.62
CA SER A 95 -7.03 -2.52 4.88
C SER A 95 -6.80 -2.63 3.37
N HIS A 96 -5.53 -2.76 2.91
CA HIS A 96 -5.24 -2.90 1.48
C HIS A 96 -5.77 -4.22 0.92
N GLY A 97 -5.68 -5.31 1.71
CA GLY A 97 -6.25 -6.61 1.34
C GLY A 97 -7.75 -6.51 1.12
N ALA A 98 -8.46 -5.89 2.06
CA ALA A 98 -9.91 -5.66 1.92
C ALA A 98 -10.20 -4.78 0.69
N VAL A 99 -9.51 -3.64 0.55
CA VAL A 99 -9.76 -2.68 -0.55
C VAL A 99 -9.55 -3.34 -1.92
N PHE A 100 -8.40 -4.00 -2.14
CA PHE A 100 -8.10 -4.58 -3.46
C PHE A 100 -8.72 -5.96 -3.67
N GLY A 101 -9.02 -6.69 -2.59
CA GLY A 101 -9.64 -8.02 -2.69
C GLY A 101 -11.16 -7.99 -2.69
N PHE A 102 -11.78 -7.00 -2.04
CA PHE A 102 -13.24 -6.96 -1.84
C PHE A 102 -13.89 -5.63 -2.21
N GLY A 103 -13.12 -4.63 -2.61
CA GLY A 103 -13.66 -3.31 -2.99
C GLY A 103 -14.63 -3.36 -4.16
N ALA A 104 -14.32 -4.15 -5.20
CA ALA A 104 -15.23 -4.33 -6.34
C ALA A 104 -16.53 -5.05 -5.90
N VAL A 105 -16.42 -6.02 -4.98
CA VAL A 105 -17.59 -6.73 -4.41
C VAL A 105 -18.47 -5.75 -3.62
N TYR A 106 -17.85 -4.87 -2.83
CA TYR A 106 -18.58 -3.81 -2.13
C TYR A 106 -19.36 -2.93 -3.12
N ALA A 107 -18.69 -2.46 -4.17
CA ALA A 107 -19.31 -1.58 -5.16
C ALA A 107 -20.48 -2.29 -5.89
N ALA A 108 -20.31 -3.58 -6.23
CA ALA A 108 -21.37 -4.40 -6.80
C ALA A 108 -22.54 -4.57 -5.82
N ALA A 109 -22.25 -4.82 -4.54
CA ALA A 109 -23.28 -4.95 -3.49
C ALA A 109 -24.04 -3.64 -3.24
N LYS A 110 -23.42 -2.46 -3.56
CA LYS A 110 -24.11 -1.16 -3.54
C LYS A 110 -24.98 -0.93 -4.78
N GLY A 111 -24.97 -1.87 -5.73
CA GLY A 111 -25.77 -1.77 -6.96
C GLY A 111 -25.12 -0.96 -8.08
N PHE A 112 -23.81 -0.74 -8.01
CA PHE A 112 -23.11 -0.01 -9.07
C PHE A 112 -22.99 -0.86 -10.33
N ASP A 113 -23.14 -0.25 -11.49
CA ASP A 113 -22.88 -0.88 -12.77
C ASP A 113 -21.35 -1.06 -12.98
N ILE A 114 -20.98 -1.79 -14.01
CA ILE A 114 -19.60 -2.16 -14.31
C ILE A 114 -18.72 -0.91 -14.47
N PHE A 115 -19.24 0.15 -15.10
CA PHE A 115 -18.50 1.39 -15.28
C PHE A 115 -18.19 2.04 -13.92
N ASN A 116 -19.19 2.16 -13.05
CA ASN A 116 -19.01 2.76 -11.73
C ASN A 116 -18.14 1.90 -10.80
N ILE A 117 -18.17 0.56 -10.93
CA ILE A 117 -17.26 -0.34 -10.22
C ILE A 117 -15.81 -0.07 -10.66
N SER A 118 -15.57 -0.03 -11.98
CA SER A 118 -14.21 0.22 -12.49
C SER A 118 -13.73 1.63 -12.14
N LEU A 119 -14.62 2.62 -12.18
CA LEU A 119 -14.31 4.01 -11.78
C LEU A 119 -13.95 4.08 -10.30
N PHE A 120 -14.68 3.38 -9.43
CA PHE A 120 -14.39 3.29 -7.99
C PHE A 120 -12.97 2.75 -7.76
N MET A 121 -12.61 1.66 -8.40
CA MET A 121 -11.28 1.05 -8.24
C MET A 121 -10.18 1.92 -8.86
N LEU A 122 -10.47 2.59 -9.97
CA LEU A 122 -9.56 3.55 -10.60
C LEU A 122 -9.28 4.74 -9.65
N ILE A 123 -10.32 5.34 -9.08
CA ILE A 123 -10.21 6.47 -8.14
C ILE A 123 -9.34 6.06 -6.95
N ILE A 124 -9.61 4.90 -6.35
CA ILE A 124 -8.80 4.38 -5.24
C ILE A 124 -7.32 4.33 -5.63
N THR A 125 -7.03 3.75 -6.79
CA THR A 125 -5.65 3.54 -7.24
C THR A 125 -4.94 4.87 -7.52
N ILE A 126 -5.59 5.74 -8.31
CA ILE A 126 -4.98 6.99 -8.77
C ILE A 126 -4.80 7.98 -7.60
N PHE A 127 -5.85 8.19 -6.78
CA PHE A 127 -5.73 9.14 -5.67
C PHE A 127 -4.81 8.61 -4.57
N GLY A 128 -4.82 7.30 -4.34
CA GLY A 128 -3.84 6.68 -3.43
C GLY A 128 -2.40 6.91 -3.91
N ALA A 129 -2.16 6.85 -5.22
CA ALA A 129 -0.84 7.15 -5.79
C ALA A 129 -0.50 8.65 -5.72
N LEU A 130 -1.43 9.52 -6.08
CA LEU A 130 -1.23 10.98 -6.08
C LEU A 130 -0.85 11.50 -4.68
N PHE A 131 -1.51 10.99 -3.64
CA PHE A 131 -1.27 11.42 -2.27
C PHE A 131 0.06 10.92 -1.69
N GLN A 132 0.72 9.95 -2.34
CA GLN A 132 2.07 9.52 -1.90
C GLN A 132 3.05 10.70 -1.87
N TRP A 133 2.95 11.60 -2.84
CA TRP A 133 3.89 12.73 -2.92
C TRP A 133 3.71 13.74 -1.78
N PRO A 134 2.51 14.31 -1.53
CA PRO A 134 2.37 15.25 -0.41
C PRO A 134 2.59 14.59 0.94
N ILE A 135 2.11 13.35 1.15
CA ILE A 135 2.31 12.64 2.41
C ILE A 135 3.80 12.31 2.62
N GLY A 136 4.50 11.92 1.54
CA GLY A 136 5.93 11.68 1.59
C GLY A 136 6.72 12.93 1.96
N SER A 137 6.39 14.06 1.34
CA SER A 137 7.03 15.35 1.65
C SER A 137 6.83 15.75 3.12
N LEU A 138 5.63 15.48 3.65
CA LEU A 138 5.35 15.71 5.08
C LEU A 138 6.13 14.74 5.95
N SER A 139 6.28 13.48 5.54
CA SER A 139 7.02 12.44 6.26
C SER A 139 8.51 12.76 6.41
N ASP A 140 9.08 13.51 5.47
CA ASP A 140 10.49 13.92 5.54
C ASP A 140 10.71 15.17 6.41
N ARG A 141 9.64 15.88 6.79
CA ARG A 141 9.69 17.11 7.57
C ARG A 141 9.19 16.96 9.01
N PHE A 142 8.27 16.04 9.22
CA PHE A 142 7.60 15.86 10.51
C PHE A 142 7.85 14.46 11.07
N ASP A 143 7.63 14.31 12.37
CA ASP A 143 7.70 13.00 13.03
C ASP A 143 6.75 12.01 12.33
N ARG A 144 7.33 10.95 11.78
CA ARG A 144 6.58 9.91 11.03
C ARG A 144 5.50 9.25 11.85
N ARG A 145 5.67 9.18 13.19
CA ARG A 145 4.66 8.62 14.08
C ARG A 145 3.41 9.48 14.07
N ILE A 146 3.58 10.80 14.21
CA ILE A 146 2.46 11.78 14.18
C ILE A 146 1.75 11.68 12.83
N LEU A 147 2.52 11.63 11.74
CA LEU A 147 1.95 11.57 10.40
C LEU A 147 1.20 10.25 10.18
N LEU A 148 1.79 9.10 10.56
CA LEU A 148 1.13 7.79 10.43
C LEU A 148 -0.19 7.75 11.21
N ILE A 149 -0.18 8.25 12.46
CA ILE A 149 -1.37 8.32 13.31
C ILE A 149 -2.41 9.26 12.66
N GLY A 150 -1.98 10.44 12.23
CA GLY A 150 -2.88 11.44 11.62
C GLY A 150 -3.56 10.90 10.36
N VAL A 151 -2.76 10.37 9.44
CA VAL A 151 -3.25 9.78 8.17
C VAL A 151 -4.24 8.65 8.46
N THR A 152 -3.92 7.80 9.43
CA THR A 152 -4.76 6.65 9.81
C THR A 152 -6.09 7.11 10.43
N LEU A 153 -6.06 8.08 11.35
CA LEU A 153 -7.29 8.60 11.98
C LEU A 153 -8.16 9.36 10.97
N ILE A 154 -7.54 10.11 10.05
CA ILE A 154 -8.27 10.76 8.96
C ILE A 154 -8.94 9.68 8.06
N ALA A 155 -8.20 8.61 7.73
CA ALA A 155 -8.78 7.49 6.96
C ALA A 155 -9.96 6.84 7.69
N ALA A 156 -9.87 6.69 9.02
CA ALA A 156 -11.00 6.18 9.82
C ALA A 156 -12.22 7.09 9.67
N VAL A 157 -12.05 8.38 9.89
CA VAL A 157 -13.16 9.35 9.77
C VAL A 157 -13.74 9.33 8.35
N LEU A 158 -12.87 9.35 7.33
CA LEU A 158 -13.30 9.33 5.93
C LEU A 158 -14.05 8.03 5.57
N SER A 159 -13.73 6.89 6.21
CA SER A 159 -14.49 5.64 6.01
C SER A 159 -15.97 5.82 6.34
N ILE A 160 -16.29 6.52 7.43
CA ILE A 160 -17.68 6.81 7.81
C ILE A 160 -18.31 7.82 6.82
N PHE A 161 -17.53 8.81 6.39
CA PHE A 161 -18.02 9.77 5.39
C PHE A 161 -18.28 9.10 4.03
N VAL A 162 -17.53 8.06 3.65
CA VAL A 162 -17.82 7.27 2.42
C VAL A 162 -19.23 6.64 2.56
N VAL A 163 -19.53 6.01 3.71
CA VAL A 163 -20.85 5.43 3.95
C VAL A 163 -21.93 6.53 3.82
N ALA A 164 -21.78 7.64 4.56
CA ALA A 164 -22.76 8.72 4.54
C ALA A 164 -22.97 9.30 3.13
N SER A 165 -21.89 9.55 2.41
CA SER A 165 -21.93 10.14 1.06
C SER A 165 -22.61 9.25 0.04
N SER A 166 -22.54 7.91 0.22
CA SER A 166 -23.16 6.96 -0.70
C SER A 166 -24.70 7.08 -0.74
N TYR A 167 -25.30 7.67 0.28
CA TYR A 167 -26.75 7.92 0.36
C TYR A 167 -27.13 9.33 -0.12
N LEU A 168 -26.16 10.20 -0.35
CA LEU A 168 -26.41 11.59 -0.74
C LEU A 168 -26.22 11.81 -2.25
N SER A 169 -25.08 11.44 -2.77
CA SER A 169 -24.74 11.71 -4.19
C SER A 169 -23.57 10.83 -4.62
N LEU A 170 -23.67 10.27 -5.82
CA LEU A 170 -22.59 9.48 -6.43
C LEU A 170 -21.30 10.31 -6.62
N ILE A 171 -21.44 11.60 -6.99
CA ILE A 171 -20.29 12.49 -7.15
C ILE A 171 -19.59 12.69 -5.79
N LEU A 172 -20.38 13.01 -4.74
CA LEU A 172 -19.83 13.20 -3.40
C LEU A 172 -19.16 11.91 -2.90
N PHE A 173 -19.77 10.75 -3.15
CA PHE A 173 -19.21 9.44 -2.82
C PHE A 173 -17.81 9.29 -3.43
N PHE A 174 -17.67 9.54 -4.75
CA PHE A 174 -16.37 9.39 -5.41
C PHE A 174 -15.33 10.40 -4.89
N ILE A 175 -15.74 11.62 -4.56
CA ILE A 175 -14.85 12.63 -3.96
C ILE A 175 -14.33 12.12 -2.60
N VAL A 176 -15.21 11.63 -1.74
CA VAL A 176 -14.83 11.14 -0.41
C VAL A 176 -13.93 9.90 -0.53
N VAL A 177 -14.25 8.99 -1.46
CA VAL A 177 -13.41 7.79 -1.77
C VAL A 177 -12.00 8.23 -2.21
N ALA A 178 -11.89 9.29 -3.03
CA ALA A 178 -10.59 9.81 -3.48
C ALA A 178 -9.74 10.26 -2.28
N PHE A 179 -10.33 11.03 -1.35
CA PHE A 179 -9.61 11.45 -0.15
C PHE A 179 -9.32 10.28 0.79
N TYR A 180 -10.26 9.35 0.96
CA TYR A 180 -10.05 8.13 1.75
C TYR A 180 -8.83 7.35 1.23
N SER A 181 -8.80 7.08 -0.07
CA SER A 181 -7.71 6.30 -0.67
C SER A 181 -6.37 7.04 -0.58
N GLY A 182 -6.42 8.38 -0.69
CA GLY A 182 -5.25 9.23 -0.50
C GLY A 182 -4.66 9.13 0.90
N MET A 183 -5.48 8.84 1.91
CA MET A 183 -4.99 8.58 3.28
C MET A 183 -4.61 7.10 3.47
N CYS A 184 -5.39 6.19 2.92
CA CYS A 184 -5.22 4.76 3.16
C CYS A 184 -3.95 4.20 2.49
N LEU A 185 -3.72 4.46 1.18
CA LEU A 185 -2.65 3.77 0.44
C LEU A 185 -1.24 4.19 0.86
N PRO A 186 -0.93 5.45 1.21
CA PRO A 186 0.42 5.80 1.68
C PRO A 186 0.82 5.17 3.04
N MET A 187 -0.11 4.61 3.79
CA MET A 187 0.19 3.99 5.10
C MET A 187 1.29 2.91 4.98
N TYR A 188 1.31 2.16 3.87
CA TYR A 188 2.35 1.15 3.63
C TYR A 188 3.75 1.77 3.61
N SER A 189 3.92 2.81 2.80
CA SER A 189 5.22 3.49 2.68
C SER A 189 5.62 4.19 3.98
N LEU A 190 4.64 4.77 4.70
CA LEU A 190 4.88 5.40 6.01
C LEU A 190 5.33 4.36 7.06
N ALA A 191 4.67 3.19 7.10
CA ALA A 191 5.03 2.14 8.05
C ALA A 191 6.46 1.64 7.78
N ILE A 192 6.82 1.43 6.51
CA ILE A 192 8.19 1.04 6.13
C ILE A 192 9.20 2.14 6.48
N ALA A 193 8.90 3.40 6.13
CA ALA A 193 9.78 4.52 6.44
C ALA A 193 10.03 4.61 7.95
N HIS A 194 8.95 4.43 8.75
CA HIS A 194 9.05 4.42 10.21
C HIS A 194 9.90 3.24 10.72
N ILE A 195 9.75 2.05 10.16
CA ILE A 195 10.60 0.90 10.53
C ILE A 195 12.06 1.20 10.19
N ASN A 196 12.31 1.78 9.01
CA ASN A 196 13.65 2.07 8.52
C ASN A 196 14.41 3.08 9.40
N ASP A 197 13.71 3.90 10.20
CA ASP A 197 14.35 4.80 11.17
C ASP A 197 15.05 4.06 12.33
N PHE A 198 14.75 2.76 12.50
CA PHE A 198 15.23 1.97 13.64
C PHE A 198 16.15 0.79 13.24
N ILE A 199 16.50 0.66 11.94
CA ILE A 199 17.30 -0.47 11.45
C ILE A 199 18.55 0.01 10.72
N GLN A 200 19.55 -0.87 10.65
CA GLN A 200 20.80 -0.59 9.93
C GLN A 200 20.61 -0.83 8.41
N PRO A 201 21.42 -0.18 7.57
CA PRO A 201 21.30 -0.34 6.10
C PRO A 201 21.40 -1.78 5.59
N ASP A 202 22.19 -2.62 6.23
CA ASP A 202 22.37 -4.02 5.87
C ASP A 202 21.17 -4.90 6.27
N GLU A 203 20.30 -4.43 7.14
CA GLU A 203 19.10 -5.15 7.61
C GLU A 203 17.88 -4.89 6.72
N ILE A 204 17.88 -3.85 5.88
CA ILE A 204 16.70 -3.37 5.12
C ILE A 204 16.04 -4.50 4.31
N VAL A 205 16.85 -5.29 3.61
CA VAL A 205 16.32 -6.38 2.75
C VAL A 205 15.65 -7.46 3.61
N GLY A 206 16.32 -7.87 4.70
CA GLY A 206 15.79 -8.89 5.61
C GLY A 206 14.51 -8.42 6.32
N VAL A 207 14.51 -7.19 6.81
CA VAL A 207 13.33 -6.56 7.45
C VAL A 207 12.19 -6.44 6.45
N SER A 208 12.49 -6.04 5.20
CA SER A 208 11.45 -5.91 4.16
C SER A 208 10.76 -7.24 3.85
N ALA A 209 11.50 -8.35 3.86
CA ALA A 209 10.92 -9.68 3.68
C ALA A 209 9.92 -10.00 4.80
N THR A 210 10.28 -9.68 6.04
CA THR A 210 9.43 -9.90 7.23
C THR A 210 8.19 -8.97 7.17
N VAL A 211 8.38 -7.70 6.85
CA VAL A 211 7.28 -6.73 6.69
C VAL A 211 6.30 -7.21 5.61
N GLN A 212 6.83 -7.68 4.46
CA GLN A 212 5.98 -8.18 3.37
C GLN A 212 5.17 -9.41 3.80
N SER A 213 5.76 -10.28 4.63
CA SER A 213 5.03 -11.43 5.19
C SER A 213 3.90 -11.00 6.13
N ILE A 214 4.15 -9.98 6.98
CA ILE A 214 3.15 -9.42 7.90
C ILE A 214 1.99 -8.79 7.10
N VAL A 215 2.33 -8.00 6.09
CA VAL A 215 1.34 -7.37 5.18
C VAL A 215 0.54 -8.47 4.46
N GLY A 216 1.21 -9.54 4.01
CA GLY A 216 0.56 -10.68 3.36
C GLY A 216 -0.46 -11.37 4.27
N ILE A 217 -0.09 -11.61 5.53
CA ILE A 217 -1.03 -12.20 6.52
C ILE A 217 -2.25 -11.28 6.67
N GLY A 218 -2.01 -9.98 6.85
CA GLY A 218 -3.10 -8.99 6.90
C GLY A 218 -3.98 -9.02 5.65
N ALA A 219 -3.35 -9.13 4.48
CA ALA A 219 -4.05 -9.12 3.18
C ALA A 219 -4.94 -10.36 2.97
N ILE A 220 -4.61 -11.48 3.61
CA ILE A 220 -5.46 -12.68 3.61
C ILE A 220 -6.67 -12.47 4.55
N ILE A 221 -6.42 -11.94 5.73
CA ILE A 221 -7.44 -11.76 6.78
C ILE A 221 -8.42 -10.63 6.40
N GLY A 222 -7.92 -9.58 5.75
CA GLY A 222 -8.70 -8.37 5.43
C GLY A 222 -10.00 -8.64 4.70
N PRO A 223 -9.96 -9.29 3.50
CA PRO A 223 -11.19 -9.59 2.75
C PRO A 223 -12.17 -10.45 3.53
N ILE A 224 -11.68 -11.43 4.30
CA ILE A 224 -12.51 -12.31 5.12
C ILE A 224 -13.26 -11.48 6.18
N SER A 225 -12.53 -10.62 6.88
CA SER A 225 -13.12 -9.76 7.92
C SER A 225 -14.12 -8.76 7.31
N ALA A 226 -13.77 -8.14 6.19
CA ALA A 226 -14.68 -7.23 5.48
C ALA A 226 -15.97 -7.94 5.08
N SER A 227 -15.87 -9.17 4.55
CA SER A 227 -17.02 -9.99 4.18
C SER A 227 -17.93 -10.26 5.39
N LEU A 228 -17.34 -10.59 6.56
CA LEU A 228 -18.12 -10.82 7.78
C LEU A 228 -18.93 -9.57 8.18
N PHE A 229 -18.31 -8.40 8.12
CA PHE A 229 -19.01 -7.14 8.41
C PHE A 229 -20.11 -6.87 7.38
N MET A 230 -19.85 -7.14 6.08
CA MET A 230 -20.86 -6.97 5.03
C MET A 230 -22.04 -7.93 5.22
N ASN A 231 -21.77 -9.16 5.68
CA ASN A 231 -22.84 -10.13 5.94
C ASN A 231 -23.74 -9.73 7.11
N THR A 232 -23.20 -8.97 8.09
CA THR A 232 -23.98 -8.59 9.29
C THR A 232 -24.76 -7.29 9.12
N ILE A 233 -24.18 -6.29 8.44
CA ILE A 233 -24.78 -4.94 8.36
C ILE A 233 -24.95 -4.45 6.91
N GLY A 234 -24.87 -5.37 5.93
CA GLY A 234 -25.01 -5.04 4.52
C GLY A 234 -23.73 -4.47 3.92
N ALA A 235 -23.83 -3.96 2.69
CA ALA A 235 -22.66 -3.48 1.93
C ALA A 235 -21.80 -2.49 2.73
N ASP A 236 -22.43 -1.60 3.51
CA ASP A 236 -21.72 -0.56 4.28
C ASP A 236 -20.79 -1.14 5.34
N GLY A 237 -20.99 -2.41 5.74
CA GLY A 237 -20.05 -3.15 6.60
C GLY A 237 -18.62 -3.11 6.12
N PHE A 238 -18.40 -2.97 4.81
CA PHE A 238 -17.08 -2.84 4.24
C PHE A 238 -16.32 -1.62 4.80
N PHE A 239 -16.91 -0.44 4.71
CA PHE A 239 -16.28 0.78 5.22
C PHE A 239 -16.35 0.89 6.76
N VAL A 240 -17.33 0.25 7.40
CA VAL A 240 -17.37 0.12 8.86
C VAL A 240 -16.19 -0.73 9.35
N PHE A 241 -15.88 -1.84 8.69
CA PHE A 241 -14.68 -2.64 8.97
C PHE A 241 -13.41 -1.79 8.82
N LEU A 242 -13.31 -1.05 7.73
CA LEU A 242 -12.15 -0.17 7.48
C LEU A 242 -12.02 0.92 8.55
N PHE A 243 -13.14 1.49 8.99
CA PHE A 243 -13.16 2.44 10.11
C PHE A 243 -12.50 1.85 11.37
N PHE A 244 -12.96 0.67 11.79
CA PHE A 244 -12.39 0.04 12.99
C PHE A 244 -10.92 -0.34 12.81
N THR A 245 -10.56 -0.81 11.62
CA THR A 245 -9.18 -1.18 11.27
C THR A 245 -8.25 0.04 11.43
N HIS A 246 -8.63 1.17 10.86
CA HIS A 246 -7.84 2.40 10.96
C HIS A 246 -7.88 2.99 12.38
N LEU A 247 -9.03 2.98 13.03
CA LEU A 247 -9.17 3.50 14.40
C LEU A 247 -8.26 2.75 15.38
N ILE A 248 -8.21 1.41 15.28
CA ILE A 248 -7.35 0.58 16.13
C ILE A 248 -5.87 0.99 15.94
N LEU A 249 -5.42 1.17 14.70
CA LEU A 249 -4.02 1.60 14.44
C LEU A 249 -3.76 2.99 15.00
N GLY A 250 -4.69 3.93 14.78
CA GLY A 250 -4.54 5.30 15.27
C GLY A 250 -4.42 5.34 16.80
N LEU A 251 -5.32 4.65 17.50
CA LEU A 251 -5.31 4.58 18.98
C LEU A 251 -4.04 3.87 19.49
N PHE A 252 -3.65 2.77 18.84
CA PHE A 252 -2.40 2.07 19.18
C PHE A 252 -1.19 2.99 18.98
N GLY A 253 -1.19 3.77 17.91
CA GLY A 253 -0.12 4.74 17.63
C GLY A 253 -0.01 5.81 18.71
N ILE A 254 -1.13 6.39 19.15
CA ILE A 254 -1.18 7.37 20.25
C ILE A 254 -0.58 6.74 21.52
N TYR A 255 -1.03 5.52 21.85
CA TYR A 255 -0.51 4.79 23.01
C TYR A 255 1.01 4.57 22.90
N ARG A 256 1.51 4.17 21.72
CA ARG A 256 2.95 3.92 21.54
C ARG A 256 3.79 5.20 21.61
N MET A 257 3.25 6.32 21.15
CA MET A 257 3.95 7.62 21.27
C MET A 257 4.20 8.01 22.73
N SER A 258 3.26 7.67 23.64
CA SER A 258 3.43 7.97 25.06
C SER A 258 4.50 7.09 25.75
N LYS A 259 4.93 5.97 25.11
CA LYS A 259 5.85 4.99 25.69
C LYS A 259 7.27 5.03 25.14
N ARG A 260 7.52 5.73 24.04
CA ARG A 260 8.85 5.75 23.40
C ARG A 260 9.15 7.14 22.85
N ALA A 261 10.32 7.64 23.18
CA ALA A 261 10.81 8.92 22.67
C ALA A 261 10.97 8.90 21.14
N LYS A 262 10.96 10.07 20.56
CA LYS A 262 11.24 10.28 19.14
C LYS A 262 12.68 9.83 18.81
N PRO A 263 12.94 9.24 17.63
CA PRO A 263 14.32 9.07 17.14
C PRO A 263 15.00 10.44 17.04
N ASP A 264 16.28 10.50 17.40
CA ASP A 264 17.03 11.77 17.46
C ASP A 264 17.14 12.42 16.07
N ASP A 265 17.31 11.61 15.01
CA ASP A 265 17.38 12.10 13.64
C ASP A 265 16.51 11.23 12.71
N LEU A 266 15.94 11.85 11.66
CA LEU A 266 15.26 11.15 10.58
C LEU A 266 16.30 10.65 9.59
N GLU A 267 16.84 9.47 9.84
CA GLU A 267 17.95 8.90 9.07
C GLU A 267 17.56 8.41 7.67
N SER A 268 16.28 8.16 7.44
CA SER A 268 15.84 7.60 6.16
C SER A 268 14.90 8.55 5.44
N GLN A 269 15.07 8.67 4.12
CA GLN A 269 14.18 9.43 3.26
C GLN A 269 12.93 8.60 2.95
N TYR A 270 11.77 9.24 2.89
CA TYR A 270 10.54 8.58 2.44
C TYR A 270 10.68 8.20 0.97
N VAL A 271 10.30 6.97 0.65
CA VAL A 271 10.25 6.49 -0.73
C VAL A 271 8.87 5.87 -0.95
N PRO A 272 8.11 6.35 -1.95
CA PRO A 272 6.84 5.72 -2.27
C PRO A 272 7.07 4.30 -2.77
N LEU A 273 6.40 3.34 -2.14
CA LEU A 273 6.61 1.92 -2.42
C LEU A 273 5.27 1.27 -2.78
N PRO A 274 5.19 0.59 -3.92
CA PRO A 274 4.04 -0.26 -4.17
C PRO A 274 4.08 -1.47 -3.22
N ARG A 275 2.93 -1.89 -2.73
CA ARG A 275 2.85 -2.98 -1.73
C ARG A 275 3.38 -4.32 -2.26
N ASN A 276 3.45 -4.47 -3.57
CA ASN A 276 3.95 -5.68 -4.23
C ASN A 276 5.43 -5.63 -4.58
N ILE A 277 6.18 -4.64 -4.05
CA ILE A 277 7.63 -4.58 -4.26
C ILE A 277 8.28 -5.81 -3.64
N SER A 278 9.19 -6.45 -4.37
CA SER A 278 9.92 -7.59 -3.83
C SER A 278 10.94 -7.15 -2.77
N PRO A 279 11.29 -8.02 -1.80
CA PRO A 279 12.34 -7.68 -0.84
C PRO A 279 13.67 -7.29 -1.51
N ILE A 280 13.99 -7.91 -2.65
CA ILE A 280 15.18 -7.56 -3.46
C ILE A 280 15.02 -6.16 -4.07
N GLY A 281 13.80 -5.75 -4.44
CA GLY A 281 13.52 -4.39 -4.91
C GLY A 281 13.87 -3.33 -3.86
N MET A 282 13.85 -3.69 -2.57
CA MET A 282 14.24 -2.80 -1.48
C MET A 282 15.74 -2.49 -1.44
N GLU A 283 16.57 -3.22 -2.19
CA GLU A 283 17.98 -2.82 -2.39
C GLU A 283 18.11 -1.47 -3.10
N LEU A 284 17.06 -1.03 -3.79
CA LEU A 284 17.02 0.31 -4.41
C LEU A 284 16.73 1.42 -3.38
N ASN A 285 16.40 1.08 -2.12
CA ASN A 285 16.18 2.09 -1.08
C ASN A 285 17.50 2.89 -0.89
N PRO A 286 17.43 4.23 -0.91
CA PRO A 286 18.64 5.06 -0.76
C PRO A 286 19.45 4.77 0.51
N LYS A 287 18.81 4.29 1.58
CA LYS A 287 19.49 3.96 2.84
C LYS A 287 20.35 2.69 2.75
N THR A 288 20.08 1.76 1.81
CA THR A 288 20.78 0.45 1.79
C THR A 288 22.29 0.53 1.49
N ASN A 289 22.80 1.63 0.94
CA ASN A 289 24.19 1.69 0.47
C ASN A 289 24.93 2.98 0.90
N THR A 290 24.91 3.27 2.19
CA THR A 290 25.67 4.41 2.74
C THR A 290 27.18 4.18 2.82
N LYS A 291 27.71 2.95 2.50
CA LYS A 291 29.14 2.59 2.66
C LYS A 291 29.94 2.49 1.36
N LYS A 292 29.42 2.89 0.24
CA LYS A 292 30.21 2.89 -1.03
C LYS A 292 30.18 4.25 -1.69
N UNK A 293 30.77 4.91 -1.08
CA UNK A 293 30.97 6.18 -1.66
C UNK A 293 32.26 6.66 -1.71
#